data_39dbffc9b4b23628d37131ef5ebeed41
#
_entry.id   39dbffc9b4b23628d37131ef5ebeed41
#
_cell.length_a   1.000
_cell.length_b   1.000
_cell.length_c   1.000
_cell.angle_alpha   90.00
_cell.angle_beta   90.00
_cell.angle_gamma   90.00
#
_symmetry.space_group_name_H-M   'P 1'
#
loop_
_entity.id
_entity.type
_entity.pdbx_description
1 polymer ?
#
loop_
_entity_poly.entity_id
_entity_poly.type
_entity_poly.pdbx_seq_one_letter_code
_entity_poly.pdbx_strand_id
1 'polypeptide(L)'
;MQLKHVLIAVGLGAVAYGITALLLSMTTGIGGRMYENHDIATDIPPEYEVKRITIDGIMLEVEVADTDEKRALGLMHRDGLDDSKGMLFIFPTEGRYSFWMMNMRFNIDILWIDSSGRVVYIVEDAEPCKGNSEEDIRQCTYYPDVRARYVLEVNSGFVREHDIGIGSSMRILD
;
A
#
# COMPACT_ATOMS: atom_id res chain seq x y z
N MET A 1 -54.57 -2.85 -20.10
CA MET A 1 -55.17 -1.70 -19.37
C MET A 1 -54.08 -0.66 -19.15
N GLN A 2 -54.16 0.40 -20.00
CA GLN A 2 -53.56 1.73 -19.91
C GLN A 2 -52.05 1.87 -19.65
N LEU A 3 -51.32 2.08 -20.76
CA LEU A 3 -50.07 2.83 -20.85
C LEU A 3 -50.34 4.30 -20.49
N LYS A 4 -49.49 4.93 -19.71
CA LYS A 4 -49.38 6.39 -19.63
C LYS A 4 -47.96 6.80 -20.02
N HIS A 5 -47.88 7.36 -21.23
CA HIS A 5 -46.73 8.09 -21.73
C HIS A 5 -46.65 9.45 -21.02
N VAL A 6 -45.45 9.80 -20.52
CA VAL A 6 -45.14 11.17 -20.14
C VAL A 6 -44.09 11.71 -21.13
N LEU A 7 -44.56 12.62 -21.95
CA LEU A 7 -43.73 13.45 -22.82
C LEU A 7 -43.13 14.57 -22.00
N ILE A 8 -41.82 14.72 -22.00
CA ILE A 8 -41.14 15.93 -21.54
C ILE A 8 -40.58 16.67 -22.72
N ALA A 9 -41.03 17.90 -22.88
CA ALA A 9 -40.75 18.82 -23.95
C ALA A 9 -39.29 19.31 -23.95
N VAL A 10 -38.73 19.35 -25.14
CA VAL A 10 -37.46 19.98 -25.47
C VAL A 10 -37.69 21.49 -25.60
N GLY A 11 -37.01 22.28 -24.76
CA GLY A 11 -36.96 23.73 -24.87
C GLY A 11 -35.71 24.15 -25.61
N LEU A 12 -35.84 24.53 -26.87
CA LEU A 12 -34.85 25.26 -27.66
C LEU A 12 -34.88 26.73 -27.25
N GLY A 13 -33.73 27.24 -26.81
CA GLY A 13 -33.51 28.70 -26.64
C GLY A 13 -32.25 29.10 -27.34
N ALA A 14 -32.36 29.56 -28.58
CA ALA A 14 -31.30 30.21 -29.30
C ALA A 14 -31.33 31.73 -28.99
N VAL A 15 -30.19 32.30 -28.59
CA VAL A 15 -29.96 33.76 -28.69
C VAL A 15 -28.61 33.95 -29.29
N ALA A 16 -28.67 34.57 -30.48
CA ALA A 16 -27.51 35.09 -31.24
C ALA A 16 -27.20 36.52 -30.82
N TYR A 17 -26.05 36.96 -31.28
CA TYR A 17 -25.53 38.33 -31.48
C TYR A 17 -24.45 38.83 -30.51
N GLY A 18 -23.35 39.19 -31.18
CA GLY A 18 -22.42 40.17 -30.70
C GLY A 18 -20.99 40.04 -31.26
N ILE A 19 -20.83 40.20 -32.60
CA ILE A 19 -19.49 40.42 -33.16
C ILE A 19 -19.13 41.88 -32.90
N THR A 20 -18.07 42.11 -32.12
CA THR A 20 -17.34 43.38 -32.16
C THR A 20 -15.85 43.05 -32.22
N ALA A 21 -15.31 43.25 -33.40
CA ALA A 21 -13.88 43.32 -33.64
C ALA A 21 -13.36 44.61 -33.05
N LEU A 22 -12.31 44.58 -32.26
CA LEU A 22 -11.46 45.73 -32.03
C LEU A 22 -9.98 45.32 -32.02
N LEU A 23 -9.25 46.10 -32.75
CA LEU A 23 -7.88 46.02 -33.21
C LEU A 23 -6.83 46.15 -32.11
N LEU A 24 -5.77 45.39 -32.30
CA LEU A 24 -4.34 45.77 -32.16
C LEU A 24 -3.87 46.45 -30.87
N SER A 25 -3.13 45.70 -30.08
CA SER A 25 -1.87 46.25 -29.56
C SER A 25 -0.86 45.10 -29.42
N MET A 26 0.17 45.15 -30.29
CA MET A 26 1.40 44.38 -30.13
C MET A 26 2.13 44.91 -28.89
N THR A 27 2.11 44.16 -27.82
CA THR A 27 3.14 44.27 -26.79
C THR A 27 3.93 42.95 -26.78
N THR A 28 5.18 43.06 -27.18
CA THR A 28 6.20 42.03 -26.99
C THR A 28 6.37 41.79 -25.50
N GLY A 29 5.53 40.89 -24.97
CA GLY A 29 5.68 40.30 -23.66
C GLY A 29 6.48 39.02 -23.81
N ILE A 30 7.67 38.99 -23.26
CA ILE A 30 8.49 37.81 -23.06
C ILE A 30 7.62 36.82 -22.26
N GLY A 31 7.04 35.86 -22.97
CA GLY A 31 6.29 34.79 -22.38
C GLY A 31 7.24 33.93 -21.55
N GLY A 32 7.36 34.25 -20.27
CA GLY A 32 7.88 33.35 -19.28
C GLY A 32 6.97 32.12 -19.32
N ARG A 33 7.48 31.03 -19.90
CA ARG A 33 6.90 29.70 -19.75
C ARG A 33 6.91 29.44 -18.25
N MET A 34 5.76 29.56 -17.61
CA MET A 34 5.55 28.92 -16.31
C MET A 34 5.75 27.44 -16.58
N TYR A 35 6.93 26.92 -16.23
CA TYR A 35 7.09 25.52 -15.98
C TYR A 35 6.20 25.26 -14.78
N GLU A 36 5.02 24.70 -15.02
CA GLU A 36 4.38 23.92 -13.98
C GLU A 36 5.45 22.94 -13.51
N ASN A 37 5.95 23.19 -12.31
CA ASN A 37 6.66 22.14 -11.56
C ASN A 37 5.65 21.00 -11.43
N HIS A 38 5.65 20.09 -12.38
CA HIS A 38 5.33 18.72 -12.09
C HIS A 38 6.36 18.35 -11.03
N ASP A 39 5.92 18.28 -9.80
CA ASP A 39 6.65 17.58 -8.78
C ASP A 39 7.02 16.24 -9.40
N ILE A 40 8.28 16.13 -9.82
CA ILE A 40 8.88 14.86 -10.14
C ILE A 40 8.85 14.18 -8.78
N ALA A 41 7.82 13.37 -8.54
CA ALA A 41 7.84 12.42 -7.43
C ALA A 41 9.16 11.69 -7.59
N THR A 42 10.10 12.03 -6.72
CA THR A 42 11.44 11.47 -6.78
C THR A 42 11.24 9.98 -6.58
N ASP A 43 11.60 9.19 -7.58
CA ASP A 43 11.61 7.72 -7.58
C ASP A 43 12.69 7.17 -6.60
N ILE A 44 12.94 7.92 -5.53
CA ILE A 44 13.85 7.53 -4.46
C ILE A 44 13.01 6.71 -3.47
N PRO A 45 13.30 5.42 -3.33
CA PRO A 45 12.62 4.61 -2.32
C PRO A 45 12.75 5.26 -0.95
N PRO A 46 11.73 5.19 -0.10
CA PRO A 46 11.81 5.75 1.24
C PRO A 46 12.97 5.08 2.02
N GLU A 47 13.70 5.87 2.78
CA GLU A 47 14.73 5.36 3.68
C GLU A 47 14.05 4.69 4.89
N TYR A 48 14.40 3.43 5.13
CA TYR A 48 13.87 2.66 6.25
C TYR A 48 14.86 2.70 7.44
N GLU A 49 14.34 2.98 8.63
CA GLU A 49 15.06 2.68 9.86
C GLU A 49 15.21 1.15 9.99
N VAL A 50 16.38 0.67 10.41
CA VAL A 50 16.61 -0.75 10.69
C VAL A 50 16.65 -0.95 12.19
N LYS A 51 15.86 -1.93 12.65
CA LYS A 51 15.84 -2.36 14.06
C LYS A 51 16.19 -3.82 14.19
N ARG A 52 16.68 -4.18 15.35
CA ARG A 52 16.82 -5.59 15.74
C ARG A 52 15.61 -6.02 16.55
N ILE A 53 15.06 -7.15 16.20
CA ILE A 53 14.00 -7.81 16.95
C ILE A 53 14.40 -9.22 17.31
N THR A 54 13.71 -9.80 18.28
CA THR A 54 13.70 -11.25 18.47
C THR A 54 12.29 -11.77 18.40
N ILE A 55 12.13 -12.98 17.85
CA ILE A 55 10.89 -13.75 17.93
C ILE A 55 11.25 -15.13 18.45
N ASP A 56 10.76 -15.49 19.66
CA ASP A 56 11.11 -16.70 20.42
C ASP A 56 12.64 -16.96 20.52
N GLY A 57 13.41 -15.87 20.60
CA GLY A 57 14.88 -15.90 20.71
C GLY A 57 15.62 -15.89 19.38
N ILE A 58 14.94 -16.03 18.25
CA ILE A 58 15.53 -15.87 16.91
C ILE A 58 15.70 -14.38 16.61
N MET A 59 16.91 -13.97 16.28
CA MET A 59 17.23 -12.56 15.99
C MET A 59 17.02 -12.25 14.49
N LEU A 60 16.37 -11.13 14.21
CA LEU A 60 16.19 -10.57 12.88
C LEU A 60 16.58 -9.09 12.85
N GLU A 61 17.15 -8.64 11.75
CA GLU A 61 17.24 -7.23 11.38
C GLU A 61 16.04 -6.88 10.51
N VAL A 62 15.23 -5.93 10.95
CA VAL A 62 14.00 -5.56 10.26
C VAL A 62 14.02 -4.10 9.82
N GLU A 63 13.63 -3.86 8.59
CA GLU A 63 13.30 -2.52 8.12
C GLU A 63 11.94 -2.11 8.68
N VAL A 64 11.82 -0.88 9.17
CA VAL A 64 10.62 -0.39 9.84
C VAL A 64 9.73 0.40 8.88
N ALA A 65 8.52 -0.09 8.65
CA ALA A 65 7.47 0.58 7.91
C ALA A 65 6.46 1.22 8.87
N ASP A 66 6.71 2.46 9.28
CA ASP A 66 5.96 3.19 10.32
C ASP A 66 5.16 4.39 9.77
N THR A 67 5.31 4.73 8.49
CA THR A 67 4.49 5.74 7.79
C THR A 67 3.54 5.10 6.81
N ASP A 68 2.49 5.82 6.40
CA ASP A 68 1.53 5.30 5.41
C ASP A 68 2.20 4.97 4.07
N GLU A 69 3.15 5.78 3.65
CA GLU A 69 3.94 5.58 2.43
C GLU A 69 4.79 4.31 2.52
N LYS A 70 5.56 4.14 3.61
CA LYS A 70 6.38 2.94 3.84
C LYS A 70 5.53 1.69 3.93
N ARG A 71 4.39 1.75 4.65
CA ARG A 71 3.45 0.62 4.74
C ARG A 71 2.81 0.27 3.41
N ALA A 72 2.50 1.28 2.57
CA ALA A 72 1.94 1.04 1.24
C ALA A 72 2.94 0.39 0.29
N LEU A 73 4.23 0.74 0.38
CA LEU A 73 5.28 0.18 -0.46
C LEU A 73 5.70 -1.23 0.01
N GLY A 74 5.96 -1.42 1.31
CA GLY A 74 6.38 -2.70 1.86
C GLY A 74 7.58 -3.30 1.12
N LEU A 75 7.52 -4.60 0.85
CA LEU A 75 8.55 -5.36 0.10
C LEU A 75 8.29 -5.40 -1.42
N MET A 76 7.32 -4.65 -1.94
CA MET A 76 7.03 -4.62 -3.37
C MET A 76 8.27 -4.30 -4.21
N HIS A 77 8.31 -4.87 -5.41
CA HIS A 77 9.37 -4.68 -6.44
C HIS A 77 10.76 -5.21 -6.07
N ARG A 78 10.95 -5.76 -4.88
CA ARG A 78 12.20 -6.41 -4.47
C ARG A 78 12.32 -7.80 -5.10
N ASP A 79 13.54 -8.24 -5.35
CA ASP A 79 13.82 -9.55 -5.94
C ASP A 79 13.95 -10.66 -4.88
N GLY A 80 14.06 -10.29 -3.61
CA GLY A 80 14.19 -11.21 -2.48
C GLY A 80 14.47 -10.48 -1.17
N LEU A 81 14.60 -11.25 -0.11
CA LEU A 81 14.95 -10.82 1.24
C LEU A 81 16.04 -11.75 1.79
N ASP A 82 17.05 -11.21 2.48
CA ASP A 82 18.07 -12.05 3.13
C ASP A 82 17.47 -12.86 4.30
N ASP A 83 17.98 -14.05 4.58
CA ASP A 83 17.40 -14.99 5.55
C ASP A 83 17.26 -14.44 6.98
N SER A 84 18.17 -13.55 7.40
CA SER A 84 18.15 -12.93 8.71
C SER A 84 17.42 -11.58 8.75
N LYS A 85 16.73 -11.21 7.66
CA LYS A 85 16.04 -9.93 7.53
C LYS A 85 14.53 -10.07 7.48
N GLY A 86 13.85 -8.95 7.72
CA GLY A 86 12.41 -8.83 7.63
C GLY A 86 11.98 -7.39 7.41
N MET A 87 10.68 -7.19 7.28
CA MET A 87 10.07 -5.87 7.38
C MET A 87 9.02 -5.87 8.50
N LEU A 88 9.17 -4.91 9.41
CA LEU A 88 8.25 -4.71 10.53
C LEU A 88 7.36 -3.49 10.27
N PHE A 89 6.09 -3.75 10.03
CA PHE A 89 5.07 -2.72 9.92
C PHE A 89 4.59 -2.35 11.31
N ILE A 90 4.67 -1.06 11.65
CA ILE A 90 4.23 -0.52 12.93
C ILE A 90 3.01 0.38 12.69
N PHE A 91 1.91 0.07 13.36
CA PHE A 91 0.69 0.87 13.26
C PHE A 91 0.50 1.75 14.49
N PRO A 92 -0.08 2.97 14.34
CA PRO A 92 -0.31 3.88 15.46
C PRO A 92 -1.21 3.30 16.54
N THR A 93 -2.18 2.48 16.16
CA THR A 93 -3.14 1.82 17.05
C THR A 93 -3.28 0.36 16.70
N GLU A 94 -3.75 -0.43 17.63
CA GLU A 94 -4.14 -1.80 17.38
C GLU A 94 -5.42 -1.84 16.53
N GLY A 95 -5.41 -2.61 15.44
CA GLY A 95 -6.50 -2.68 14.48
C GLY A 95 -6.51 -3.97 13.67
N ARG A 96 -7.48 -4.12 12.77
CA ARG A 96 -7.51 -5.19 11.77
C ARG A 96 -6.86 -4.67 10.51
N TYR A 97 -5.73 -5.21 10.14
CA TYR A 97 -4.93 -4.77 9.00
C TYR A 97 -4.85 -5.88 7.98
N SER A 98 -5.37 -5.61 6.78
CA SER A 98 -5.22 -6.49 5.63
C SER A 98 -3.87 -6.31 4.97
N PHE A 99 -3.32 -7.38 4.42
CA PHE A 99 -2.07 -7.40 3.67
C PHE A 99 -2.26 -8.06 2.32
N TRP A 100 -1.59 -7.56 1.32
CA TRP A 100 -1.68 -8.04 -0.06
C TRP A 100 -0.29 -8.37 -0.60
N MET A 101 -0.27 -9.25 -1.60
CA MET A 101 0.96 -9.67 -2.28
C MET A 101 1.10 -9.03 -3.68
N MET A 102 0.45 -7.86 -3.89
CA MET A 102 0.54 -7.12 -5.15
C MET A 102 1.97 -6.63 -5.37
N ASN A 103 2.47 -6.76 -6.61
CA ASN A 103 3.84 -6.38 -7.00
C ASN A 103 4.97 -7.08 -6.23
N MET A 104 4.66 -8.13 -5.48
CA MET A 104 5.66 -9.01 -4.89
C MET A 104 6.26 -9.92 -5.96
N ARG A 105 7.52 -10.34 -5.78
CA ARG A 105 8.25 -11.21 -6.72
C ARG A 105 8.66 -12.53 -6.09
N PHE A 106 8.44 -12.72 -4.80
CA PHE A 106 8.80 -13.91 -4.04
C PHE A 106 7.78 -14.15 -2.94
N ASN A 107 7.72 -15.39 -2.46
CA ASN A 107 6.83 -15.80 -1.37
C ASN A 107 7.38 -15.34 -0.02
N ILE A 108 6.49 -15.04 0.91
CA ILE A 108 6.82 -14.63 2.28
C ILE A 108 5.92 -15.30 3.32
N ASP A 109 6.38 -15.34 4.57
CA ASP A 109 5.52 -15.59 5.72
C ASP A 109 5.11 -14.23 6.33
N ILE A 110 3.84 -14.09 6.71
CA ILE A 110 3.28 -12.85 7.28
C ILE A 110 2.73 -13.17 8.67
N LEU A 111 3.21 -12.43 9.68
CA LEU A 111 2.82 -12.63 11.07
C LEU A 111 2.16 -11.37 11.62
N TRP A 112 0.91 -11.47 12.09
CA TRP A 112 0.23 -10.40 12.82
C TRP A 112 0.51 -10.53 14.31
N ILE A 113 0.88 -9.43 14.95
CA ILE A 113 1.41 -9.39 16.31
C ILE A 113 0.67 -8.30 17.08
N ASP A 114 0.15 -8.63 18.25
CA ASP A 114 -0.60 -7.71 19.10
C ASP A 114 0.31 -6.67 19.80
N SER A 115 -0.29 -5.75 20.56
CA SER A 115 0.45 -4.72 21.29
C SER A 115 1.32 -5.27 22.44
N SER A 116 1.09 -6.50 22.88
CA SER A 116 1.93 -7.19 23.87
C SER A 116 3.12 -7.92 23.24
N GLY A 117 3.24 -7.88 21.91
CA GLY A 117 4.29 -8.57 21.16
C GLY A 117 3.98 -10.05 20.90
N ARG A 118 2.73 -10.51 21.03
CA ARG A 118 2.36 -11.90 20.75
C ARG A 118 1.84 -12.08 19.34
N VAL A 119 2.29 -13.12 18.67
CA VAL A 119 1.74 -13.55 17.38
C VAL A 119 0.30 -14.00 17.57
N VAL A 120 -0.61 -13.40 16.81
CA VAL A 120 -2.07 -13.64 16.88
C VAL A 120 -2.65 -14.23 15.60
N TYR A 121 -1.92 -14.12 14.49
CA TYR A 121 -2.30 -14.72 13.21
C TYR A 121 -1.06 -14.92 12.34
N ILE A 122 -1.06 -15.94 11.50
CA ILE A 122 0.04 -16.28 10.59
C ILE A 122 -0.54 -16.68 9.23
N VAL A 123 0.13 -16.20 8.19
CA VAL A 123 0.01 -16.74 6.83
C VAL A 123 1.38 -17.24 6.43
N GLU A 124 1.50 -18.51 6.15
CA GLU A 124 2.72 -19.12 5.63
C GLU A 124 2.67 -19.17 4.11
N ASP A 125 3.83 -19.00 3.48
CA ASP A 125 4.04 -19.16 2.05
C ASP A 125 3.05 -18.32 1.19
N ALA A 126 2.85 -17.07 1.58
CA ALA A 126 2.02 -16.14 0.83
C ALA A 126 2.61 -15.91 -0.57
N GLU A 127 1.87 -16.31 -1.61
CA GLU A 127 2.31 -16.21 -3.01
C GLU A 127 2.05 -14.80 -3.59
N PRO A 128 2.91 -14.30 -4.49
CA PRO A 128 2.64 -13.10 -5.28
C PRO A 128 1.30 -13.16 -6.02
N CYS A 129 0.66 -12.00 -6.23
CA CYS A 129 -0.56 -11.94 -7.03
C CYS A 129 -0.30 -12.43 -8.46
N LYS A 130 -1.23 -13.21 -9.02
CA LYS A 130 -1.12 -13.79 -10.37
C LYS A 130 -1.39 -12.75 -11.48
N GLY A 131 -1.96 -11.61 -11.14
CA GLY A 131 -2.30 -10.53 -12.05
C GLY A 131 -2.74 -9.28 -11.29
N ASN A 132 -3.28 -8.30 -12.02
CA ASN A 132 -3.67 -6.99 -11.51
C ASN A 132 -5.18 -6.73 -11.60
N SER A 133 -6.00 -7.75 -11.91
CA SER A 133 -7.45 -7.60 -11.88
C SER A 133 -7.92 -7.52 -10.42
N GLU A 134 -9.11 -6.95 -10.20
CA GLU A 134 -9.71 -6.91 -8.86
C GLU A 134 -9.85 -8.32 -8.25
N GLU A 135 -10.11 -9.33 -9.08
CA GLU A 135 -10.20 -10.72 -8.65
C GLU A 135 -8.83 -11.26 -8.23
N ASP A 136 -7.78 -11.02 -9.03
CA ASP A 136 -6.41 -11.44 -8.69
C ASP A 136 -5.96 -10.81 -7.37
N ILE A 137 -6.19 -9.49 -7.20
CA ILE A 137 -5.83 -8.77 -5.97
C ILE A 137 -6.59 -9.32 -4.77
N ARG A 138 -7.87 -9.62 -4.91
CA ARG A 138 -8.69 -10.20 -3.83
C ARG A 138 -8.17 -11.57 -3.38
N GLN A 139 -7.74 -12.41 -4.34
CA GLN A 139 -7.22 -13.76 -4.06
C GLN A 139 -5.86 -13.74 -3.36
N CYS A 140 -5.07 -12.70 -3.50
CA CYS A 140 -3.77 -12.52 -2.88
C CYS A 140 -3.78 -11.50 -1.72
N THR A 141 -4.96 -11.16 -1.18
CA THR A 141 -5.12 -10.29 -0.03
C THR A 141 -5.64 -11.08 1.17
N TYR A 142 -4.96 -10.93 2.27
CA TYR A 142 -5.28 -11.59 3.55
C TYR A 142 -6.01 -10.63 4.47
N TYR A 143 -7.16 -11.06 5.01
CA TYR A 143 -8.05 -10.28 5.87
C TYR A 143 -8.25 -10.99 7.22
N PRO A 144 -7.24 -11.02 8.12
CA PRO A 144 -7.39 -11.71 9.39
C PRO A 144 -8.40 -10.98 10.29
N ASP A 145 -9.26 -11.76 10.95
CA ASP A 145 -10.22 -11.23 11.94
C ASP A 145 -9.60 -11.16 13.34
N VAL A 146 -8.40 -10.58 13.41
CA VAL A 146 -7.67 -10.34 14.66
C VAL A 146 -7.22 -8.88 14.73
N ARG A 147 -6.96 -8.42 15.95
CA ARG A 147 -6.35 -7.10 16.15
C ARG A 147 -4.85 -7.26 16.32
N ALA A 148 -4.10 -6.41 15.61
CA ALA A 148 -2.64 -6.40 15.67
C ALA A 148 -2.12 -4.96 15.80
N ARG A 149 -0.97 -4.78 16.41
CA ARG A 149 -0.21 -3.54 16.48
C ARG A 149 0.92 -3.54 15.46
N TYR A 150 1.45 -4.75 15.19
CA TYR A 150 2.58 -4.96 14.30
C TYR A 150 2.23 -6.05 13.29
N VAL A 151 2.86 -5.97 12.11
CA VAL A 151 2.90 -7.08 11.16
C VAL A 151 4.36 -7.29 10.77
N LEU A 152 4.81 -8.52 10.79
CA LEU A 152 6.17 -8.90 10.39
C LEU A 152 6.11 -9.73 9.12
N GLU A 153 6.83 -9.28 8.10
CA GLU A 153 7.08 -10.03 6.86
C GLU A 153 8.51 -10.59 6.89
N VAL A 154 8.64 -11.88 6.60
CA VAL A 154 9.90 -12.62 6.55
C VAL A 154 9.89 -13.56 5.35
N ASN A 155 11.04 -14.16 5.01
CA ASN A 155 11.10 -15.17 3.95
C ASN A 155 10.12 -16.29 4.21
N SER A 156 9.53 -16.83 3.13
CA SER A 156 8.71 -18.03 3.19
C SER A 156 9.48 -19.21 3.79
N GLY A 157 8.82 -19.94 4.68
CA GLY A 157 9.37 -21.07 5.41
C GLY A 157 10.00 -20.71 6.76
N PHE A 158 10.20 -19.43 7.07
CA PHE A 158 10.74 -18.98 8.37
C PHE A 158 9.92 -19.50 9.56
N VAL A 159 8.61 -19.40 9.47
CA VAL A 159 7.67 -19.85 10.51
C VAL A 159 7.88 -21.33 10.81
N ARG A 160 7.94 -22.15 9.78
CA ARG A 160 8.10 -23.61 9.90
C ARG A 160 9.51 -24.00 10.36
N GLU A 161 10.55 -23.32 9.86
CA GLU A 161 11.95 -23.61 10.20
C GLU A 161 12.25 -23.36 11.67
N HIS A 162 11.60 -22.36 12.25
CA HIS A 162 11.86 -21.90 13.61
C HIS A 162 10.73 -22.25 14.61
N ASP A 163 9.77 -23.10 14.23
CA ASP A 163 8.63 -23.52 15.07
C ASP A 163 7.84 -22.31 15.63
N ILE A 164 7.75 -21.22 14.87
CA ILE A 164 6.97 -20.05 15.27
C ILE A 164 5.48 -20.35 15.15
N GLY A 165 4.70 -19.98 16.17
CA GLY A 165 3.27 -20.24 16.20
C GLY A 165 2.47 -19.12 16.84
N ILE A 166 1.14 -19.29 16.86
CA ILE A 166 0.27 -18.39 17.61
C ILE A 166 0.68 -18.39 19.09
N GLY A 167 0.90 -17.20 19.65
CA GLY A 167 1.41 -17.04 21.01
C GLY A 167 2.92 -16.87 21.11
N SER A 168 3.69 -17.10 20.04
CA SER A 168 5.10 -16.76 19.94
C SER A 168 5.34 -15.30 20.29
N SER A 169 6.48 -14.97 20.88
CA SER A 169 6.74 -13.65 21.48
C SER A 169 7.81 -12.89 20.72
N MET A 170 7.42 -11.76 20.12
CA MET A 170 8.33 -10.78 19.51
C MET A 170 8.74 -9.72 20.54
N ARG A 171 9.99 -9.26 20.45
CA ARG A 171 10.53 -8.10 21.19
C ARG A 171 11.36 -7.24 20.26
N ILE A 172 11.15 -5.94 20.32
CA ILE A 172 12.03 -4.95 19.68
C ILE A 172 13.16 -4.68 20.67
N LEU A 173 14.41 -4.73 20.20
CA LEU A 173 15.60 -4.59 21.04
C LEU A 173 16.15 -3.16 21.05
N ASP A 174 16.04 -2.44 19.93
CA ASP A 174 16.57 -1.07 19.73
C ASP A 174 15.86 -0.35 18.58
#